data_e7823d8a2b5ea3c71d969a636a201d7d
#
_entry.id   e7823d8a2b5ea3c71d969a636a201d7d
#
_cell.length_a   1.000
_cell.length_b   1.000
_cell.length_c   1.000
_cell.angle_alpha   90.00
_cell.angle_beta   90.00
_cell.angle_gamma   90.00
#
_symmetry.space_group_name_H-M   'P 1'
#
loop_
_entity.id
_entity.type
_entity.pdbx_description
1 polymer ?
#
loop_
_entity_poly.entity_id
_entity_poly.type
_entity_poly.pdbx_seq_one_letter_code
_entity_poly.pdbx_strand_id
1 'polypeptide(L)'
;MTAFAFIGVAVTSATLLIYGRAIPDPVELMGRFNSVAVILFATAVIFAAQLTTNMAANVVSPSNDFSNLNPKLISYVTGGLITALIGVLMMPWKLMASMGAYIFTWLVGYSGLMGAIAGILICDYWVLRRQQLDLHDLFQPEGRYTYTKGFNLRALLALALAIAPVVPGFLHAATTPGGQIAQPGFFDTLYTYAWFVTFALGFVLYYLLMKGNLRKEER
;
A
#
# COMPACT_ATOMS: atom_id res chain seq x y z
N MET A 1 -15.67 3.04 6.56
CA MET A 1 -14.46 3.71 7.11
C MET A 1 -14.80 4.85 8.05
N THR A 2 -15.67 5.80 7.69
CA THR A 2 -16.01 6.98 8.53
C THR A 2 -16.54 6.62 9.92
N ALA A 3 -17.43 5.63 10.04
CA ALA A 3 -17.97 5.20 11.34
C ALA A 3 -16.87 4.64 12.27
N PHE A 4 -15.95 3.84 11.74
CA PHE A 4 -14.85 3.29 12.55
C PHE A 4 -13.86 4.38 12.98
N ALA A 5 -13.56 5.34 12.09
CA ALA A 5 -12.74 6.50 12.45
C ALA A 5 -13.39 7.33 13.55
N PHE A 6 -14.69 7.60 13.45
CA PHE A 6 -15.45 8.30 14.49
C PHE A 6 -15.42 7.58 15.83
N ILE A 7 -15.68 6.26 15.84
CA ILE A 7 -15.61 5.45 17.06
C ILE A 7 -14.20 5.50 17.67
N GLY A 8 -13.16 5.34 16.86
CA GLY A 8 -11.77 5.42 17.31
C GLY A 8 -11.45 6.75 17.97
N VAL A 9 -11.81 7.87 17.34
CA VAL A 9 -11.62 9.21 17.90
C VAL A 9 -12.44 9.38 19.18
N ALA A 10 -13.71 9.00 19.19
CA ALA A 10 -14.59 9.15 20.35
C ALA A 10 -14.07 8.34 21.55
N VAL A 11 -13.69 7.08 21.36
CA VAL A 11 -13.14 6.22 22.42
C VAL A 11 -11.81 6.78 22.93
N THR A 12 -10.89 7.14 22.05
CA THR A 12 -9.59 7.70 22.45
C THR A 12 -9.77 9.03 23.22
N SER A 13 -10.69 9.89 22.79
CA SER A 13 -11.02 11.13 23.50
C SER A 13 -11.64 10.86 24.88
N ALA A 14 -12.50 9.85 25.00
CA ALA A 14 -13.08 9.44 26.28
C ALA A 14 -11.99 8.95 27.26
N THR A 15 -10.95 8.24 26.76
CA THR A 15 -9.85 7.81 27.64
C THR A 15 -9.06 9.00 28.23
N LEU A 16 -8.94 10.10 27.49
CA LEU A 16 -8.32 11.33 28.01
C LEU A 16 -9.10 11.90 29.20
N LEU A 17 -10.43 11.87 29.13
CA LEU A 17 -11.28 12.36 30.22
C LEU A 17 -11.26 11.42 31.45
N ILE A 18 -11.23 10.10 31.22
CA ILE A 18 -11.31 9.10 32.30
C ILE A 18 -9.94 8.85 32.95
N TYR A 19 -8.89 8.76 32.15
CA TYR A 19 -7.54 8.36 32.61
C TYR A 19 -6.52 9.49 32.58
N GLY A 20 -6.89 10.71 32.16
CA GLY A 20 -5.98 11.86 32.06
C GLY A 20 -4.98 11.80 30.92
N ARG A 21 -5.04 10.75 30.06
CA ARG A 21 -4.21 10.60 28.86
C ARG A 21 -4.97 9.86 27.75
N ALA A 22 -4.61 10.17 26.54
CA ALA A 22 -5.14 9.45 25.39
C ALA A 22 -4.53 8.03 25.31
N ILE A 23 -5.38 7.00 25.20
CA ILE A 23 -4.98 5.59 25.05
C ILE A 23 -5.57 5.12 23.71
N PRO A 24 -4.80 5.21 22.60
CA PRO A 24 -5.27 4.79 21.30
C PRO A 24 -5.19 3.27 21.08
N ASP A 25 -4.35 2.58 21.84
CA ASP A 25 -4.18 1.14 21.74
C ASP A 25 -5.29 0.42 22.53
N PRO A 26 -6.15 -0.37 21.84
CA PRO A 26 -7.22 -1.13 22.49
C PRO A 26 -6.70 -2.20 23.46
N VAL A 27 -5.50 -2.75 23.23
CA VAL A 27 -4.91 -3.75 24.13
C VAL A 27 -4.48 -3.09 25.45
N GLU A 28 -3.85 -1.90 25.38
CA GLU A 28 -3.52 -1.12 26.57
C GLU A 28 -4.78 -0.70 27.33
N LEU A 29 -5.82 -0.29 26.62
CA LEU A 29 -7.12 0.09 27.23
C LEU A 29 -7.76 -1.08 27.97
N MET A 30 -7.73 -2.29 27.40
CA MET A 30 -8.24 -3.50 28.07
C MET A 30 -7.53 -3.79 29.39
N GLY A 31 -6.22 -3.53 29.46
CA GLY A 31 -5.45 -3.68 30.70
C GLY A 31 -5.86 -2.74 31.85
N ARG A 32 -6.76 -1.78 31.57
CA ARG A 32 -7.33 -0.87 32.59
C ARG A 32 -8.63 -1.38 33.21
N PHE A 33 -9.22 -2.43 32.69
CA PHE A 33 -10.42 -3.00 33.25
C PHE A 33 -10.10 -3.89 34.48
N ASN A 34 -10.93 -3.81 35.51
CA ASN A 34 -10.74 -4.56 36.75
C ASN A 34 -11.41 -5.95 36.72
N SER A 35 -12.20 -6.25 35.71
CA SER A 35 -12.93 -7.51 35.59
C SER A 35 -12.24 -8.47 34.64
N VAL A 36 -11.78 -9.61 35.14
CA VAL A 36 -11.17 -10.68 34.33
C VAL A 36 -12.10 -11.16 33.23
N ALA A 37 -13.41 -11.30 33.52
CA ALA A 37 -14.37 -11.72 32.53
C ALA A 37 -14.49 -10.72 31.36
N VAL A 38 -14.48 -9.41 31.64
CA VAL A 38 -14.51 -8.36 30.62
C VAL A 38 -13.22 -8.40 29.80
N ILE A 39 -12.06 -8.58 30.43
CA ILE A 39 -10.77 -8.66 29.73
C ILE A 39 -10.75 -9.88 28.78
N LEU A 40 -11.16 -11.05 29.26
CA LEU A 40 -11.18 -12.27 28.44
C LEU A 40 -12.13 -12.11 27.25
N PHE A 41 -13.34 -11.59 27.48
CA PHE A 41 -14.32 -11.37 26.41
C PHE A 41 -13.79 -10.35 25.37
N ALA A 42 -13.28 -9.20 25.82
CA ALA A 42 -12.74 -8.19 24.93
C ALA A 42 -11.53 -8.71 24.13
N THR A 43 -10.64 -9.48 24.78
CA THR A 43 -9.50 -10.13 24.10
C THR A 43 -9.98 -11.10 23.02
N ALA A 44 -10.96 -11.94 23.30
CA ALA A 44 -11.52 -12.88 22.32
C ALA A 44 -12.15 -12.15 21.12
N VAL A 45 -12.90 -11.07 21.37
CA VAL A 45 -13.50 -10.24 20.31
C VAL A 45 -12.43 -9.57 19.44
N ILE A 46 -11.41 -8.96 20.05
CA ILE A 46 -10.32 -8.31 19.30
C ILE A 46 -9.52 -9.35 18.51
N PHE A 47 -9.22 -10.50 19.10
CA PHE A 47 -8.52 -11.58 18.40
C PHE A 47 -9.31 -12.06 17.17
N ALA A 48 -10.61 -12.32 17.32
CA ALA A 48 -11.46 -12.73 16.20
C ALA A 48 -11.55 -11.64 15.12
N ALA A 49 -11.72 -10.37 15.51
CA ALA A 49 -11.76 -9.24 14.58
C ALA A 49 -10.44 -9.07 13.81
N GLN A 50 -9.31 -9.14 14.50
CA GLN A 50 -7.98 -9.03 13.87
C GLN A 50 -7.72 -10.21 12.92
N LEU A 51 -8.04 -11.43 13.33
CA LEU A 51 -7.85 -12.61 12.49
C LEU A 51 -8.67 -12.53 11.21
N THR A 52 -9.97 -12.24 11.32
CA THR A 52 -10.87 -12.18 10.16
C THR A 52 -10.51 -11.04 9.21
N THR A 53 -10.21 -9.85 9.73
CA THR A 53 -9.83 -8.69 8.94
C THR A 53 -8.51 -8.91 8.23
N ASN A 54 -7.48 -9.44 8.93
CA ASN A 54 -6.19 -9.72 8.31
C ASN A 54 -6.27 -10.81 7.24
N MET A 55 -7.04 -11.87 7.48
CA MET A 55 -7.23 -12.90 6.45
C MET A 55 -7.89 -12.30 5.20
N ALA A 56 -8.98 -11.57 5.36
CA ALA A 56 -9.71 -11.01 4.23
C ALA A 56 -8.91 -9.95 3.46
N ALA A 57 -8.25 -9.02 4.17
CA ALA A 57 -7.57 -7.88 3.56
C ALA A 57 -6.14 -8.19 3.10
N ASN A 58 -5.40 -9.00 3.88
CA ASN A 58 -3.94 -9.12 3.71
C ASN A 58 -3.47 -10.51 3.25
N VAL A 59 -4.35 -11.50 3.18
CA VAL A 59 -4.00 -12.87 2.73
C VAL A 59 -4.71 -13.24 1.44
N VAL A 60 -6.01 -13.01 1.36
CA VAL A 60 -6.82 -13.44 0.19
C VAL A 60 -6.35 -12.80 -1.11
N SER A 61 -6.20 -11.47 -1.14
CA SER A 61 -5.77 -10.76 -2.34
C SER A 61 -4.35 -11.16 -2.78
N PRO A 62 -3.32 -11.08 -1.94
CA PRO A 62 -1.98 -11.52 -2.34
C PRO A 62 -1.89 -12.99 -2.72
N SER A 63 -2.70 -13.87 -2.11
CA SER A 63 -2.76 -15.30 -2.49
C SER A 63 -3.22 -15.46 -3.94
N ASN A 64 -4.24 -14.70 -4.35
CA ASN A 64 -4.70 -14.67 -5.74
C ASN A 64 -3.62 -14.08 -6.65
N ASP A 65 -2.98 -12.97 -6.25
CA ASP A 65 -1.97 -12.31 -7.05
C ASP A 65 -0.78 -13.26 -7.32
N PHE A 66 -0.27 -13.94 -6.30
CA PHE A 66 0.80 -14.93 -6.47
C PHE A 66 0.37 -16.12 -7.33
N SER A 67 -0.85 -16.63 -7.15
CA SER A 67 -1.34 -17.74 -7.98
C SER A 67 -1.52 -17.33 -9.44
N ASN A 68 -1.91 -16.08 -9.71
CA ASN A 68 -2.04 -15.54 -11.05
C ASN A 68 -0.69 -15.31 -11.76
N LEU A 69 0.39 -15.07 -11.00
CA LEU A 69 1.74 -14.95 -11.59
C LEU A 69 2.18 -16.23 -12.30
N ASN A 70 1.91 -17.38 -11.71
CA ASN A 70 2.20 -18.68 -12.33
C ASN A 70 1.22 -19.75 -11.86
N PRO A 71 0.02 -19.85 -12.47
CA PRO A 71 -1.03 -20.77 -12.03
C PRO A 71 -0.64 -22.26 -12.07
N LYS A 72 0.40 -22.61 -12.85
CA LYS A 72 0.88 -24.00 -12.95
C LYS A 72 1.74 -24.41 -11.76
N LEU A 73 2.44 -23.48 -11.13
CA LEU A 73 3.38 -23.74 -10.03
C LEU A 73 2.86 -23.26 -8.68
N ILE A 74 2.07 -22.20 -8.64
CA ILE A 74 1.63 -21.56 -7.41
C ILE A 74 0.12 -21.73 -7.27
N SER A 75 -0.30 -22.62 -6.36
CA SER A 75 -1.70 -22.71 -5.96
C SER A 75 -2.08 -21.54 -5.06
N TYR A 76 -3.39 -21.30 -4.88
CA TYR A 76 -3.90 -20.29 -3.94
C TYR A 76 -3.33 -20.47 -2.51
N VAL A 77 -3.27 -21.74 -2.04
CA VAL A 77 -2.71 -22.05 -0.70
C VAL A 77 -1.22 -21.71 -0.65
N THR A 78 -0.48 -22.08 -1.70
CA THR A 78 0.96 -21.76 -1.81
C THR A 78 1.18 -20.24 -1.83
N GLY A 79 0.35 -19.49 -2.57
CA GLY A 79 0.34 -18.02 -2.58
C GLY A 79 0.11 -17.43 -1.19
N GLY A 80 -0.84 -18.00 -0.43
CA GLY A 80 -1.09 -17.60 0.95
C GLY A 80 0.08 -17.88 1.89
N LEU A 81 0.75 -19.01 1.75
CA LEU A 81 1.96 -19.34 2.52
C LEU A 81 3.12 -18.39 2.20
N ILE A 82 3.32 -18.06 0.92
CA ILE A 82 4.31 -17.06 0.49
C ILE A 82 4.00 -15.70 1.13
N THR A 83 2.74 -15.28 1.10
CA THR A 83 2.29 -14.03 1.73
C THR A 83 2.57 -14.02 3.23
N ALA A 84 2.24 -15.09 3.93
CA ALA A 84 2.49 -15.24 5.37
C ALA A 84 3.99 -15.18 5.68
N LEU A 85 4.81 -15.88 4.89
CA LEU A 85 6.27 -15.87 5.05
C LEU A 85 6.85 -14.47 4.86
N ILE A 86 6.44 -13.75 3.80
CA ILE A 86 6.85 -12.37 3.56
C ILE A 86 6.43 -11.50 4.75
N GLY A 87 5.18 -11.63 5.24
CA GLY A 87 4.67 -10.88 6.38
C GLY A 87 5.52 -11.06 7.65
N VAL A 88 5.97 -12.29 7.93
CA VAL A 88 6.87 -12.58 9.06
C VAL A 88 8.25 -11.99 8.82
N LEU A 89 8.82 -12.14 7.62
CA LEU A 89 10.15 -11.62 7.27
C LEU A 89 10.24 -10.10 7.30
N MET A 90 9.14 -9.40 7.07
CA MET A 90 9.06 -7.93 7.23
C MET A 90 9.22 -7.46 8.68
N MET A 91 9.21 -8.37 9.65
CA MET A 91 9.38 -8.08 11.08
C MET A 91 8.49 -6.91 11.57
N PRO A 92 7.16 -6.97 11.43
CA PRO A 92 6.26 -5.86 11.74
C PRO A 92 6.40 -5.36 13.18
N TRP A 93 6.77 -6.24 14.12
CA TRP A 93 7.07 -5.86 15.52
C TRP A 93 8.25 -4.87 15.65
N LYS A 94 9.25 -4.94 14.75
CA LYS A 94 10.34 -3.96 14.69
C LYS A 94 9.90 -2.66 14.05
N LEU A 95 9.08 -2.74 13.00
CA LEU A 95 8.54 -1.55 12.33
C LEU A 95 7.64 -0.73 13.26
N MET A 96 6.85 -1.40 14.09
CA MET A 96 5.94 -0.76 15.04
C MET A 96 6.62 -0.32 16.34
N ALA A 97 7.89 -0.68 16.58
CA ALA A 97 8.64 -0.25 17.76
C ALA A 97 8.82 1.28 17.82
N SER A 98 8.77 1.97 16.69
CA SER A 98 8.74 3.42 16.59
C SER A 98 7.58 3.87 15.71
N MET A 99 6.56 4.47 16.32
CA MET A 99 5.39 5.02 15.62
C MET A 99 5.81 6.05 14.55
N GLY A 100 6.80 6.89 14.86
CA GLY A 100 7.32 7.87 13.91
C GLY A 100 7.96 7.23 12.69
N ALA A 101 8.87 6.27 12.87
CA ALA A 101 9.50 5.56 11.77
C ALA A 101 8.48 4.78 10.93
N TYR A 102 7.47 4.17 11.57
CA TYR A 102 6.40 3.49 10.85
C TYR A 102 5.61 4.45 9.95
N ILE A 103 5.17 5.59 10.49
CA ILE A 103 4.36 6.57 9.74
C ILE A 103 5.20 7.28 8.69
N PHE A 104 6.31 7.92 9.10
CA PHE A 104 7.06 8.84 8.24
C PHE A 104 8.01 8.15 7.27
N THR A 105 8.42 6.91 7.53
CA THR A 105 9.26 6.15 6.62
C THR A 105 8.44 5.13 5.84
N TRP A 106 7.77 4.20 6.53
CA TRP A 106 7.08 3.10 5.85
C TRP A 106 5.82 3.54 5.11
N LEU A 107 4.88 4.18 5.79
CA LEU A 107 3.60 4.53 5.16
C LEU A 107 3.76 5.56 4.05
N VAL A 108 4.61 6.58 4.25
CA VAL A 108 4.87 7.59 3.22
C VAL A 108 5.62 6.97 2.04
N GLY A 109 6.65 6.15 2.27
CA GLY A 109 7.40 5.45 1.22
C GLY A 109 6.50 4.51 0.40
N TYR A 110 5.68 3.72 1.06
CA TYR A 110 4.71 2.84 0.42
C TYR A 110 3.66 3.63 -0.38
N SER A 111 3.17 4.74 0.17
CA SER A 111 2.23 5.61 -0.53
C SER A 111 2.82 6.19 -1.82
N GLY A 112 4.10 6.56 -1.82
CA GLY A 112 4.81 7.03 -3.00
C GLY A 112 4.86 5.99 -4.12
N LEU A 113 5.10 4.71 -3.79
CA LEU A 113 5.03 3.63 -4.76
C LEU A 113 3.62 3.47 -5.34
N MET A 114 2.61 3.44 -4.47
CA MET A 114 1.19 3.31 -4.87
C MET A 114 0.72 4.50 -5.71
N GLY A 115 1.18 5.71 -5.41
CA GLY A 115 0.88 6.90 -6.21
C GLY A 115 1.32 6.77 -7.65
N ALA A 116 2.56 6.34 -7.88
CA ALA A 116 3.08 6.12 -9.24
C ALA A 116 2.27 5.06 -10.01
N ILE A 117 1.98 3.92 -9.36
CA ILE A 117 1.16 2.86 -9.96
C ILE A 117 -0.24 3.39 -10.31
N ALA A 118 -0.90 4.08 -9.39
CA ALA A 118 -2.23 4.65 -9.61
C ALA A 118 -2.23 5.65 -10.76
N GLY A 119 -1.22 6.52 -10.85
CA GLY A 119 -1.07 7.48 -11.95
C GLY A 119 -0.97 6.80 -13.32
N ILE A 120 -0.15 5.75 -13.43
CA ILE A 120 0.00 4.95 -14.64
C ILE A 120 -1.31 4.27 -15.03
N LEU A 121 -1.96 3.59 -14.09
CA LEU A 121 -3.22 2.86 -14.34
C LEU A 121 -4.35 3.79 -14.78
N ILE A 122 -4.50 4.93 -14.11
CA ILE A 122 -5.52 5.92 -14.45
C ILE A 122 -5.24 6.52 -15.83
N CYS A 123 -3.99 6.85 -16.12
CA CYS A 123 -3.59 7.34 -17.44
C CYS A 123 -3.88 6.32 -18.55
N ASP A 124 -3.51 5.06 -18.35
CA ASP A 124 -3.73 3.99 -19.33
C ASP A 124 -5.22 3.81 -19.62
N TYR A 125 -6.01 3.58 -18.58
CA TYR A 125 -7.42 3.21 -18.73
C TYR A 125 -8.31 4.38 -19.18
N TRP A 126 -8.18 5.55 -18.50
CA TRP A 126 -9.11 6.66 -18.75
C TRP A 126 -8.69 7.57 -19.90
N VAL A 127 -7.38 7.80 -20.08
CA VAL A 127 -6.89 8.80 -21.04
C VAL A 127 -6.46 8.14 -22.34
N LEU A 128 -5.65 7.11 -22.27
CA LEU A 128 -5.08 6.48 -23.46
C LEU A 128 -6.07 5.51 -24.11
N ARG A 129 -6.69 4.63 -23.35
CA ARG A 129 -7.65 3.63 -23.86
C ARG A 129 -9.09 4.10 -23.84
N ARG A 130 -9.39 5.24 -23.20
CA ARG A 130 -10.74 5.82 -23.13
C ARG A 130 -11.79 4.81 -22.64
N GLN A 131 -11.43 3.97 -21.67
CA GLN A 131 -12.26 2.91 -21.07
C GLN A 131 -12.60 1.76 -22.06
N GLN A 132 -11.98 1.72 -23.22
CA GLN A 132 -12.21 0.67 -24.22
C GLN A 132 -11.11 -0.39 -24.10
N LEU A 133 -11.47 -1.54 -23.55
CA LEU A 133 -10.62 -2.72 -23.48
C LEU A 133 -11.22 -3.82 -24.34
N ASP A 134 -10.39 -4.42 -25.18
CA ASP A 134 -10.76 -5.63 -25.89
C ASP A 134 -10.63 -6.82 -24.93
N LEU A 135 -11.79 -7.30 -24.45
CA LEU A 135 -11.83 -8.41 -23.50
C LEU A 135 -11.31 -9.71 -24.11
N HIS A 136 -11.47 -9.90 -25.41
CA HIS A 136 -10.97 -11.09 -26.06
C HIS A 136 -9.44 -11.10 -26.07
N ASP A 137 -8.81 -10.01 -26.49
CA ASP A 137 -7.36 -9.86 -26.54
C ASP A 137 -6.69 -9.87 -25.14
N LEU A 138 -7.45 -9.49 -24.11
CA LEU A 138 -6.93 -9.49 -22.73
C LEU A 138 -6.55 -10.90 -22.24
N PHE A 139 -7.26 -11.93 -22.72
CA PHE A 139 -7.04 -13.33 -22.34
C PHE A 139 -6.25 -14.13 -23.38
N GLN A 140 -5.80 -13.51 -24.48
CA GLN A 140 -5.01 -14.18 -25.51
C GLN A 140 -3.51 -14.07 -25.22
N PRO A 141 -2.76 -15.18 -25.26
CA PRO A 141 -1.31 -15.16 -25.05
C PRO A 141 -0.52 -14.30 -26.05
N GLU A 142 -1.08 -14.11 -27.27
CA GLU A 142 -0.49 -13.31 -28.35
C GLU A 142 -1.31 -12.04 -28.64
N GLY A 143 -2.21 -11.66 -27.73
CA GLY A 143 -3.05 -10.46 -27.86
C GLY A 143 -2.25 -9.17 -27.68
N ARG A 144 -2.89 -8.03 -28.05
CA ARG A 144 -2.26 -6.69 -27.98
C ARG A 144 -1.77 -6.28 -26.58
N TYR A 145 -2.25 -6.94 -25.51
CA TYR A 145 -1.84 -6.65 -24.12
C TYR A 145 -0.65 -7.50 -23.66
N THR A 146 -0.10 -8.37 -24.52
CA THR A 146 1.05 -9.21 -24.16
C THR A 146 2.35 -8.41 -24.05
N TYR A 147 2.44 -7.25 -24.73
CA TYR A 147 3.63 -6.38 -24.74
C TYR A 147 4.94 -7.14 -24.99
N THR A 148 5.98 -6.85 -24.24
CA THR A 148 7.29 -7.50 -24.34
C THR A 148 7.34 -8.69 -23.38
N LYS A 149 6.95 -9.89 -23.85
CA LYS A 149 6.92 -11.12 -23.03
C LYS A 149 6.12 -10.97 -21.72
N GLY A 150 4.97 -10.32 -21.76
CA GLY A 150 4.11 -10.10 -20.61
C GLY A 150 4.37 -8.81 -19.83
N PHE A 151 5.39 -8.02 -20.18
CA PHE A 151 5.75 -6.80 -19.48
C PHE A 151 5.63 -5.56 -20.34
N ASN A 152 4.93 -4.55 -19.84
CA ASN A 152 4.95 -3.22 -20.44
C ASN A 152 6.18 -2.44 -19.96
N LEU A 153 7.28 -2.54 -20.73
CA LEU A 153 8.56 -1.89 -20.37
C LEU A 153 8.44 -0.36 -20.23
N ARG A 154 7.50 0.27 -20.94
CA ARG A 154 7.26 1.72 -20.81
C ARG A 154 6.58 2.07 -19.51
N ALA A 155 5.65 1.23 -19.06
CA ALA A 155 5.04 1.39 -17.74
C ALA A 155 6.09 1.22 -16.64
N LEU A 156 6.97 0.23 -16.76
CA LEU A 156 8.07 0.03 -15.80
C LEU A 156 9.07 1.20 -15.81
N LEU A 157 9.39 1.73 -16.98
CA LEU A 157 10.24 2.91 -17.08
C LEU A 157 9.57 4.15 -16.46
N ALA A 158 8.28 4.38 -16.77
CA ALA A 158 7.52 5.48 -16.17
C ALA A 158 7.47 5.34 -14.64
N LEU A 159 7.25 4.12 -14.12
CA LEU A 159 7.24 3.81 -12.69
C LEU A 159 8.60 4.16 -12.05
N ALA A 160 9.70 3.68 -12.62
CA ALA A 160 11.04 3.94 -12.09
C ALA A 160 11.36 5.44 -12.07
N LEU A 161 11.09 6.15 -13.17
CA LEU A 161 11.31 7.58 -13.26
C LEU A 161 10.41 8.42 -12.35
N ALA A 162 9.18 7.97 -12.11
CA ALA A 162 8.24 8.65 -11.20
C ALA A 162 8.67 8.51 -9.73
N ILE A 163 9.26 7.38 -9.35
CA ILE A 163 9.71 7.12 -7.97
C ILE A 163 11.08 7.77 -7.70
N ALA A 164 11.95 7.84 -8.68
CA ALA A 164 13.34 8.32 -8.52
C ALA A 164 13.48 9.63 -7.73
N PRO A 165 12.66 10.69 -7.93
CA PRO A 165 12.79 11.95 -7.20
C PRO A 165 12.48 11.86 -5.71
N VAL A 166 11.70 10.88 -5.26
CA VAL A 166 11.34 10.72 -3.84
C VAL A 166 12.27 9.78 -3.09
N VAL A 167 13.11 9.02 -3.81
CA VAL A 167 14.07 8.07 -3.19
C VAL A 167 15.05 8.74 -2.24
N PRO A 168 15.69 9.90 -2.57
CA PRO A 168 16.62 10.53 -1.64
C PRO A 168 15.97 10.91 -0.30
N GLY A 169 14.76 11.49 -0.35
CA GLY A 169 14.01 11.83 0.86
C GLY A 169 13.59 10.59 1.66
N PHE A 170 13.19 9.50 0.98
CA PHE A 170 12.93 8.22 1.63
C PHE A 170 14.16 7.70 2.38
N LEU A 171 15.34 7.69 1.74
CA LEU A 171 16.58 7.23 2.36
C LEU A 171 16.97 8.10 3.56
N HIS A 172 16.77 9.41 3.48
CA HIS A 172 17.00 10.32 4.59
C HIS A 172 16.04 10.03 5.76
N ALA A 173 14.75 9.87 5.50
CA ALA A 173 13.78 9.49 6.52
C ALA A 173 14.09 8.11 7.14
N ALA A 174 14.51 7.13 6.34
CA ALA A 174 14.85 5.78 6.79
C ALA A 174 16.07 5.73 7.70
N THR A 175 17.01 6.67 7.52
CA THR A 175 18.22 6.77 8.34
C THR A 175 18.09 7.72 9.53
N THR A 176 17.00 8.51 9.58
CA THR A 176 16.75 9.46 10.68
C THR A 176 15.99 8.77 11.82
N PRO A 177 16.44 8.88 13.08
CA PRO A 177 15.71 8.33 14.22
C PRO A 177 14.28 8.85 14.30
N GLY A 178 13.30 7.92 14.35
CA GLY A 178 11.87 8.26 14.35
C GLY A 178 11.31 8.73 12.99
N GLY A 179 12.11 8.78 11.94
CA GLY A 179 11.68 9.13 10.57
C GLY A 179 11.31 10.61 10.36
N GLN A 180 11.39 11.44 11.40
CA GLN A 180 11.07 12.87 11.32
C GLN A 180 12.33 13.70 11.04
N ILE A 181 12.35 14.39 9.90
CA ILE A 181 13.46 15.24 9.48
C ILE A 181 13.22 16.66 10.00
N ALA A 182 14.09 17.12 10.92
CA ALA A 182 13.94 18.42 11.58
C ALA A 182 14.13 19.62 10.61
N GLN A 183 14.99 19.47 9.62
CA GLN A 183 15.25 20.51 8.59
C GLN A 183 15.12 19.85 7.20
N PRO A 184 13.90 19.82 6.63
CA PRO A 184 13.67 19.17 5.37
C PRO A 184 14.27 19.98 4.21
N GLY A 185 15.07 19.31 3.37
CA GLY A 185 15.56 19.82 2.11
C GLY A 185 14.51 19.65 0.99
N PHE A 186 14.90 19.98 -0.24
CA PHE A 186 14.01 19.86 -1.40
C PHE A 186 13.49 18.42 -1.61
N PHE A 187 14.37 17.42 -1.56
CA PHE A 187 13.96 16.02 -1.74
C PHE A 187 13.14 15.48 -0.58
N ASP A 188 13.36 15.97 0.63
CA ASP A 188 12.56 15.61 1.81
C ASP A 188 11.14 16.16 1.69
N THR A 189 11.01 17.37 1.15
CA THR A 189 9.70 17.97 0.84
C THR A 189 8.98 17.18 -0.24
N LEU A 190 9.67 16.79 -1.33
CA LEU A 190 9.09 15.90 -2.35
C LEU A 190 8.63 14.57 -1.74
N TYR A 191 9.42 14.00 -0.85
CA TYR A 191 9.07 12.76 -0.16
C TYR A 191 7.88 12.93 0.77
N THR A 192 7.76 14.03 1.49
CA THR A 192 6.57 14.31 2.34
C THR A 192 5.27 14.27 1.53
N TYR A 193 5.31 14.72 0.28
CA TYR A 193 4.19 14.68 -0.66
C TYR A 193 4.30 13.53 -1.67
N ALA A 194 5.00 12.45 -1.31
CA ALA A 194 5.39 11.37 -2.22
C ALA A 194 4.24 10.87 -3.10
N TRP A 195 3.06 10.62 -2.51
CA TRP A 195 1.91 10.10 -3.24
C TRP A 195 1.49 11.01 -4.40
N PHE A 196 1.36 12.30 -4.14
CA PHE A 196 0.92 13.27 -5.15
C PHE A 196 1.98 13.49 -6.24
N VAL A 197 3.25 13.59 -5.83
CA VAL A 197 4.39 13.79 -6.74
C VAL A 197 4.52 12.59 -7.67
N THR A 198 4.55 11.39 -7.14
CA THR A 198 4.73 10.17 -7.94
C THR A 198 3.50 9.84 -8.78
N PHE A 199 2.30 10.15 -8.31
CA PHE A 199 1.07 10.03 -9.08
C PHE A 199 1.12 10.94 -10.33
N ALA A 200 1.42 12.22 -10.14
CA ALA A 200 1.49 13.17 -11.24
C ALA A 200 2.61 12.80 -12.25
N LEU A 201 3.80 12.44 -11.74
CA LEU A 201 4.91 12.01 -12.59
C LEU A 201 4.59 10.70 -13.32
N GLY A 202 4.06 9.69 -12.63
CA GLY A 202 3.66 8.41 -13.23
C GLY A 202 2.65 8.61 -14.35
N PHE A 203 1.63 9.42 -14.10
CA PHE A 203 0.62 9.76 -15.10
C PHE A 203 1.24 10.46 -16.33
N VAL A 204 2.00 11.54 -16.13
CA VAL A 204 2.54 12.34 -17.23
C VAL A 204 3.59 11.56 -18.02
N LEU A 205 4.53 10.90 -17.33
CA LEU A 205 5.58 10.13 -17.99
C LEU A 205 5.00 8.96 -18.79
N TYR A 206 4.05 8.25 -18.22
CA TYR A 206 3.40 7.15 -18.93
C TYR A 206 2.62 7.65 -20.17
N TYR A 207 1.91 8.75 -20.05
CA TYR A 207 1.23 9.38 -21.18
C TYR A 207 2.22 9.72 -22.32
N LEU A 208 3.35 10.34 -22.00
CA LEU A 208 4.34 10.71 -22.99
C LEU A 208 4.97 9.50 -23.67
N LEU A 209 5.26 8.43 -22.91
CA LEU A 209 5.89 7.21 -23.42
C LEU A 209 4.94 6.34 -24.25
N MET A 210 3.63 6.38 -23.98
CA MET A 210 2.64 5.51 -24.63
C MET A 210 1.87 6.16 -25.74
N LYS A 211 1.62 7.46 -25.71
CA LYS A 211 0.82 8.20 -26.70
C LYS A 211 1.17 7.90 -28.17
N GLY A 212 2.48 7.72 -28.47
CA GLY A 212 2.94 7.46 -29.84
C GLY A 212 2.71 6.02 -30.32
N ASN A 213 2.57 5.06 -29.40
CA ASN A 213 2.43 3.64 -29.74
C ASN A 213 1.00 3.23 -30.01
N LEU A 214 0.07 3.70 -29.18
CA LEU A 214 -1.35 3.39 -29.38
C LEU A 214 -1.85 3.87 -30.74
N ARG A 215 -1.36 5.02 -31.22
CA ARG A 215 -1.64 5.49 -32.59
C ARG A 215 -1.10 4.57 -33.71
N LYS A 216 -0.12 3.70 -33.42
CA LYS A 216 0.40 2.73 -34.40
C LYS A 216 -0.37 1.40 -34.38
N GLU A 217 -0.99 1.06 -33.24
CA GLU A 217 -1.79 -0.15 -33.07
C GLU A 217 -3.21 0.02 -33.61
N GLU A 218 -3.70 1.27 -33.74
CA GLU A 218 -5.01 1.61 -34.31
C GLU A 218 -4.98 1.82 -35.83
N ARG A 219 -3.81 1.75 -36.50
CA ARG A 219 -3.61 1.83 -37.95
C ARG A 219 -3.33 0.46 -38.57
#